data_a433019decb365a756742a2de46a9241
#
_entry.id   a433019decb365a756742a2de46a9241
#
_cell.length_a   1.000
_cell.length_b   1.000
_cell.length_c   1.000
_cell.angle_alpha   90.00
_cell.angle_beta   90.00
_cell.angle_gamma   90.00
#
_symmetry.space_group_name_H-M   'P 1'
#
loop_
_entity.id
_entity.type
_entity.pdbx_description
1 polymer ?
#
loop_
_entity_poly.entity_id
_entity_poly.type
_entity_poly.pdbx_seq_one_letter_code
_entity_poly.pdbx_strand_id
1 'polypeptide(L)'
;INEMVGRMDKLEPHKAIEHWKAKGLDLTPMLQLPNVPDGVATYCCVGQDHGLDKALDHTLIKLSKEALESKKPVEIQLPIRNSNRVVGAMLSGEVAKRYGEEGLPEDTINCLFQGSAGQSFGAFLAKGISMTLEGDANDYFAKGISGGRIVVYPQTGSTFLPEETTIIGNVVLYGAT
;
A
#
# COMPACT_ATOMS: atom_id res chain seq x y z
N ILE A 1 11.77 8.99 19.91
CA ILE A 1 12.30 8.16 18.79
C ILE A 1 13.43 8.88 18.08
N ASN A 2 13.27 10.18 17.72
CA ASN A 2 14.30 10.93 17.00
C ASN A 2 15.67 10.95 17.70
N GLU A 3 15.69 10.90 19.02
CA GLU A 3 16.92 10.82 19.82
C GLU A 3 17.55 9.43 19.78
N MET A 4 16.82 8.40 19.35
CA MET A 4 17.29 7.01 19.28
C MET A 4 17.84 6.64 17.90
N VAL A 5 17.39 7.33 16.84
CA VAL A 5 17.82 7.03 15.47
C VAL A 5 19.33 7.33 15.33
N GLY A 6 20.07 6.37 14.83
CA GLY A 6 21.53 6.46 14.68
C GLY A 6 22.34 6.25 15.97
N ARG A 7 21.68 6.03 17.12
CA ARG A 7 22.35 5.82 18.41
C ARG A 7 22.64 4.35 18.67
N MET A 8 23.37 3.73 17.75
CA MET A 8 23.78 2.32 17.88
C MET A 8 24.67 2.08 19.09
N ASP A 9 25.33 3.13 19.58
CA ASP A 9 26.13 3.12 20.81
C ASP A 9 25.29 2.85 22.08
N LYS A 10 23.95 2.92 21.99
CA LYS A 10 23.04 2.64 23.10
C LYS A 10 22.50 1.22 23.11
N LEU A 11 22.80 0.42 22.09
CA LEU A 11 22.36 -0.97 22.03
C LEU A 11 23.32 -1.88 22.78
N GLU A 12 22.79 -2.63 23.71
CA GLU A 12 23.52 -3.66 24.45
C GLU A 12 22.81 -5.01 24.34
N PRO A 13 23.51 -6.13 24.20
CA PRO A 13 22.92 -7.46 24.28
C PRO A 13 22.23 -7.67 25.62
N HIS A 14 21.02 -8.20 25.62
CA HIS A 14 20.32 -8.50 26.88
C HIS A 14 21.08 -9.57 27.66
N LYS A 15 21.34 -9.31 28.92
CA LYS A 15 22.19 -10.18 29.82
C LYS A 15 21.63 -11.61 29.98
N ALA A 16 20.34 -11.83 29.72
CA ALA A 16 19.73 -13.16 29.78
C ALA A 16 19.97 -14.03 28.53
N ILE A 17 20.63 -13.51 27.50
CA ILE A 17 20.94 -14.27 26.29
C ILE A 17 22.27 -14.99 26.48
N GLU A 18 22.23 -16.20 27.06
CA GLU A 18 23.40 -17.07 27.21
C GLU A 18 23.46 -18.20 26.16
N HIS A 19 22.79 -18.06 25.06
CA HIS A 19 22.77 -19.08 24.02
C HIS A 19 24.10 -19.10 23.24
N TRP A 20 24.65 -20.29 22.98
CA TRP A 20 25.94 -20.45 22.28
C TRP A 20 25.99 -19.77 20.91
N LYS A 21 24.85 -19.72 20.18
CA LYS A 21 24.77 -19.01 18.89
C LYS A 21 24.92 -17.50 19.04
N ALA A 22 24.50 -16.93 20.15
CA ALA A 22 24.64 -15.50 20.40
C ALA A 22 26.11 -15.10 20.67
N LYS A 23 26.93 -16.02 21.20
CA LYS A 23 28.35 -15.75 21.49
C LYS A 23 29.20 -15.60 20.22
N GLY A 24 28.74 -16.08 19.06
CA GLY A 24 29.42 -15.95 17.77
C GLY A 24 28.98 -14.77 16.93
N LEU A 25 28.04 -13.94 17.41
CA LEU A 25 27.53 -12.80 16.66
C LEU A 25 28.42 -11.57 16.96
N ASP A 26 29.08 -11.04 15.95
CA ASP A 26 29.73 -9.73 15.99
C ASP A 26 28.79 -8.65 15.44
N LEU A 27 28.21 -7.86 16.32
CA LEU A 27 27.33 -6.76 15.97
C LEU A 27 28.09 -5.42 15.89
N THR A 28 29.39 -5.40 16.10
CA THR A 28 30.21 -4.19 16.11
C THR A 28 29.99 -3.33 14.85
N PRO A 29 29.94 -3.88 13.62
CA PRO A 29 29.72 -3.06 12.43
C PRO A 29 28.35 -2.38 12.41
N MET A 30 27.34 -2.97 13.05
CA MET A 30 25.99 -2.41 13.14
C MET A 30 25.84 -1.39 14.28
N LEU A 31 26.69 -1.49 15.31
CA LEU A 31 26.65 -0.64 16.52
C LEU A 31 27.51 0.62 16.38
N GLN A 32 28.33 0.71 15.34
CA GLN A 32 29.15 1.88 15.09
C GLN A 32 28.31 3.07 14.63
N LEU A 33 28.58 4.23 15.21
CA LEU A 33 28.05 5.47 14.67
C LEU A 33 28.72 5.76 13.33
N PRO A 34 27.97 6.16 12.31
CA PRO A 34 28.57 6.62 11.07
C PRO A 34 29.43 7.86 11.35
N ASN A 35 30.59 7.95 10.71
CA ASN A 35 31.40 9.16 10.76
C ASN A 35 30.76 10.20 9.85
N VAL A 36 30.12 11.20 10.46
CA VAL A 36 29.43 12.27 9.74
C VAL A 36 30.15 13.60 9.94
N PRO A 37 30.18 14.48 8.94
CA PRO A 37 30.76 15.81 9.09
C PRO A 37 30.06 16.63 10.20
N ASP A 38 30.78 17.60 10.75
CA ASP A 38 30.25 18.51 11.75
C ASP A 38 29.01 19.24 11.21
N GLY A 39 27.98 19.35 12.04
CA GLY A 39 26.71 20.00 11.71
C GLY A 39 25.70 19.16 10.94
N VAL A 40 26.04 17.92 10.57
CA VAL A 40 25.09 16.97 9.97
C VAL A 40 24.33 16.25 11.07
N ALA A 41 22.99 16.31 11.02
CA ALA A 41 22.16 15.59 11.97
C ALA A 41 22.21 14.07 11.74
N THR A 42 22.36 13.30 12.83
CA THR A 42 22.32 11.83 12.82
C THR A 42 20.93 11.28 13.15
N TYR A 43 19.93 12.12 13.17
CA TYR A 43 18.52 11.77 13.44
C TYR A 43 17.60 12.59 12.53
N CYS A 44 16.36 12.17 12.44
CA CYS A 44 15.36 12.87 11.62
C CYS A 44 15.02 14.23 12.26
N CYS A 45 15.48 15.31 11.66
CA CYS A 45 15.26 16.69 12.12
C CYS A 45 14.47 17.56 11.15
N VAL A 46 14.01 16.98 10.04
CA VAL A 46 13.18 17.66 9.03
C VAL A 46 11.95 16.83 8.72
N GLY A 47 10.83 17.48 8.40
CA GLY A 47 9.65 16.80 7.90
C GLY A 47 9.91 16.16 6.54
N GLN A 48 9.27 15.04 6.27
CA GLN A 48 9.32 14.37 4.97
C GLN A 48 8.08 14.71 4.17
N ASP A 49 8.25 15.07 2.91
CA ASP A 49 7.17 15.12 1.94
C ASP A 49 7.04 13.75 1.27
N HIS A 50 5.96 13.05 1.55
CA HIS A 50 5.65 11.75 0.96
C HIS A 50 4.93 11.86 -0.38
N GLY A 51 4.66 13.07 -0.88
CA GLY A 51 3.97 13.31 -2.15
C GLY A 51 2.52 12.78 -2.18
N LEU A 52 1.88 12.64 -1.02
CA LEU A 52 0.52 12.09 -0.91
C LEU A 52 -0.53 12.98 -1.58
N ASP A 53 -0.27 14.25 -1.73
CA ASP A 53 -1.09 15.21 -2.46
C ASP A 53 -1.31 14.84 -3.94
N LYS A 54 -0.40 14.04 -4.51
CA LYS A 54 -0.45 13.55 -5.90
C LYS A 54 -1.12 12.17 -6.04
N ALA A 55 -1.58 11.57 -4.94
CA ALA A 55 -2.20 10.26 -4.97
C ALA A 55 -3.51 10.27 -5.78
N LEU A 56 -3.70 9.23 -6.63
CA LEU A 56 -4.92 9.08 -7.45
C LEU A 56 -6.18 8.97 -6.58
N ASP A 57 -6.03 8.50 -5.36
CA ASP A 57 -7.12 8.36 -4.39
C ASP A 57 -7.83 9.67 -4.06
N HIS A 58 -7.17 10.83 -4.14
CA HIS A 58 -7.87 12.10 -3.98
C HIS A 58 -8.93 12.31 -5.07
N THR A 59 -8.64 11.88 -6.30
CA THR A 59 -9.61 11.90 -7.39
C THR A 59 -10.72 10.89 -7.14
N LEU A 60 -10.40 9.68 -6.70
CA LEU A 60 -11.39 8.66 -6.35
C LEU A 60 -12.32 9.13 -5.23
N ILE A 61 -11.79 9.69 -4.16
CA ILE A 61 -12.56 10.22 -3.03
C ILE A 61 -13.52 11.33 -3.51
N LYS A 62 -13.01 12.25 -4.33
CA LYS A 62 -13.83 13.33 -4.89
C LYS A 62 -14.97 12.81 -5.74
N LEU A 63 -14.71 11.84 -6.63
CA LEU A 63 -15.71 11.25 -7.50
C LEU A 63 -16.70 10.36 -6.74
N SER A 64 -16.26 9.78 -5.61
CA SER A 64 -17.10 8.94 -4.75
C SER A 64 -17.93 9.73 -3.73
N LYS A 65 -17.96 11.05 -3.81
CA LYS A 65 -18.61 11.92 -2.80
C LYS A 65 -20.05 11.49 -2.49
N GLU A 66 -20.88 11.26 -3.50
CA GLU A 66 -22.29 10.85 -3.31
C GLU A 66 -22.40 9.49 -2.62
N ALA A 67 -21.53 8.55 -2.96
CA ALA A 67 -21.47 7.26 -2.29
C ALA A 67 -21.06 7.39 -0.83
N LEU A 68 -20.03 8.22 -0.55
CA LEU A 68 -19.51 8.44 0.80
C LEU A 68 -20.49 9.22 1.70
N GLU A 69 -21.31 10.10 1.16
CA GLU A 69 -22.23 10.94 1.95
C GLU A 69 -23.64 10.35 2.05
N SER A 70 -24.11 9.66 1.02
CA SER A 70 -25.51 9.21 0.91
C SER A 70 -25.67 7.75 0.47
N LYS A 71 -24.61 6.98 0.37
CA LYS A 71 -24.61 5.57 -0.07
C LYS A 71 -25.22 5.37 -1.48
N LYS A 72 -25.23 6.42 -2.30
CA LYS A 72 -25.68 6.31 -3.67
C LYS A 72 -24.62 5.64 -4.53
N PRO A 73 -24.96 4.65 -5.36
CA PRO A 73 -24.02 4.02 -6.26
C PRO A 73 -23.35 5.03 -7.21
N VAL A 74 -22.03 4.87 -7.41
CA VAL A 74 -21.24 5.66 -8.33
C VAL A 74 -20.39 4.75 -9.21
N GLU A 75 -20.24 5.16 -10.47
CA GLU A 75 -19.34 4.50 -11.42
C GLU A 75 -18.22 5.46 -11.82
N ILE A 76 -16.99 4.98 -11.75
CA ILE A 76 -15.79 5.76 -11.98
C ILE A 76 -14.94 5.03 -13.02
N GLN A 77 -14.53 5.72 -14.06
CA GLN A 77 -13.61 5.17 -15.05
C GLN A 77 -12.40 6.06 -15.19
N LEU A 78 -11.19 5.49 -14.98
CA LEU A 78 -9.95 6.23 -14.99
C LEU A 78 -8.82 5.43 -15.65
N PRO A 79 -7.89 6.08 -16.35
CA PRO A 79 -6.64 5.45 -16.71
C PRO A 79 -5.76 5.27 -15.45
N ILE A 80 -4.94 4.22 -15.47
CA ILE A 80 -3.97 3.97 -14.41
C ILE A 80 -2.57 3.73 -14.98
N ARG A 81 -1.56 4.13 -14.23
CA ARG A 81 -0.14 3.97 -14.58
C ARG A 81 0.62 3.35 -13.43
N ASN A 82 1.74 2.73 -13.71
CA ASN A 82 2.62 2.10 -12.70
C ASN A 82 3.13 3.09 -11.63
N SER A 83 3.11 4.37 -11.89
CA SER A 83 3.38 5.41 -10.87
C SER A 83 2.24 5.59 -9.86
N ASN A 84 1.02 5.15 -10.17
CA ASN A 84 -0.11 5.19 -9.25
C ASN A 84 -0.05 3.96 -8.33
N ARG A 85 0.48 4.15 -7.13
CA ARG A 85 0.66 3.11 -6.11
C ARG A 85 -0.42 3.20 -5.05
N VAL A 86 -0.70 2.06 -4.42
CA VAL A 86 -1.62 1.95 -3.26
C VAL A 86 -3.02 2.50 -3.54
N VAL A 87 -3.44 2.45 -4.79
CA VAL A 87 -4.74 2.98 -5.25
C VAL A 87 -5.88 2.22 -4.58
N GLY A 88 -6.83 2.95 -4.01
CA GLY A 88 -7.98 2.41 -3.27
C GLY A 88 -7.83 2.43 -1.75
N ALA A 89 -6.60 2.53 -1.22
CA ALA A 89 -6.39 2.48 0.22
C ALA A 89 -6.90 3.73 0.96
N MET A 90 -6.66 4.94 0.42
CA MET A 90 -7.19 6.16 1.04
C MET A 90 -8.71 6.24 0.90
N LEU A 91 -9.27 5.82 -0.24
CA LEU A 91 -10.71 5.71 -0.43
C LEU A 91 -11.33 4.74 0.59
N SER A 92 -10.70 3.58 0.79
CA SER A 92 -11.12 2.60 1.81
C SER A 92 -11.06 3.18 3.22
N GLY A 93 -10.03 3.97 3.51
CA GLY A 93 -9.93 4.72 4.77
C GLY A 93 -11.09 5.69 4.98
N GLU A 94 -11.57 6.35 3.93
CA GLU A 94 -12.73 7.24 4.01
C GLU A 94 -14.05 6.47 4.23
N VAL A 95 -14.18 5.28 3.64
CA VAL A 95 -15.32 4.38 3.92
C VAL A 95 -15.26 3.90 5.37
N ALA A 96 -14.13 3.40 5.83
CA ALA A 96 -13.95 2.90 7.19
C ALA A 96 -14.17 3.98 8.27
N LYS A 97 -13.73 5.21 8.02
CA LYS A 97 -13.99 6.35 8.94
C LYS A 97 -15.47 6.65 9.12
N ARG A 98 -16.30 6.47 8.07
CA ARG A 98 -17.73 6.80 8.09
C ARG A 98 -18.61 5.65 8.52
N TYR A 99 -18.23 4.43 8.13
CA TYR A 99 -19.11 3.27 8.20
C TYR A 99 -18.52 2.11 9.02
N GLY A 100 -17.30 2.25 9.58
CA GLY A 100 -16.65 1.19 10.36
C GLY A 100 -16.45 -0.09 9.57
N GLU A 101 -16.58 -1.22 10.25
CA GLU A 101 -16.47 -2.58 9.69
C GLU A 101 -17.62 -2.94 8.74
N GLU A 102 -18.78 -2.35 8.94
CA GLU A 102 -19.96 -2.58 8.09
C GLU A 102 -19.73 -2.14 6.65
N GLY A 103 -18.93 -1.11 6.44
CA GLY A 103 -18.64 -0.55 5.13
C GLY A 103 -19.87 0.00 4.42
N LEU A 104 -19.82 -0.01 3.10
CA LEU A 104 -20.94 0.35 2.23
C LEU A 104 -21.65 -0.92 1.71
N PRO A 105 -22.92 -0.80 1.24
CA PRO A 105 -23.54 -1.87 0.47
C PRO A 105 -22.67 -2.30 -0.71
N GLU A 106 -22.76 -3.55 -1.12
CA GLU A 106 -22.00 -4.08 -2.26
C GLU A 106 -22.21 -3.21 -3.51
N ASP A 107 -21.14 -3.09 -4.31
CA ASP A 107 -21.12 -2.32 -5.57
C ASP A 107 -21.58 -0.86 -5.45
N THR A 108 -21.43 -0.24 -4.26
CA THR A 108 -21.75 1.19 -4.09
C THR A 108 -20.72 2.09 -4.78
N ILE A 109 -19.44 1.70 -4.78
CA ILE A 109 -18.39 2.41 -5.51
C ILE A 109 -17.77 1.45 -6.51
N ASN A 110 -18.07 1.64 -7.79
CA ASN A 110 -17.53 0.83 -8.86
C ASN A 110 -16.47 1.60 -9.63
N CYS A 111 -15.25 1.09 -9.65
CA CYS A 111 -14.12 1.71 -10.32
C CYS A 111 -13.59 0.79 -11.43
N LEU A 112 -13.57 1.28 -12.66
CA LEU A 112 -12.93 0.65 -13.80
C LEU A 112 -11.64 1.38 -14.14
N PHE A 113 -10.53 0.67 -14.12
CA PHE A 113 -9.20 1.17 -14.48
C PHE A 113 -8.71 0.50 -15.75
N GLN A 114 -8.00 1.26 -16.58
CA GLN A 114 -7.36 0.77 -17.79
C GLN A 114 -5.89 1.14 -17.79
N GLY A 115 -5.01 0.14 -17.91
CA GLY A 115 -3.56 0.30 -17.96
C GLY A 115 -2.80 -0.57 -16.98
N SER A 116 -1.59 -0.14 -16.59
CA SER A 116 -0.72 -0.88 -15.68
C SER A 116 -0.73 -0.25 -14.29
N ALA A 117 -1.26 -0.94 -13.31
CA ALA A 117 -1.33 -0.45 -11.94
C ALA A 117 0.01 -0.62 -11.21
N GLY A 118 0.37 0.35 -10.38
CA GLY A 118 1.53 0.29 -9.51
C GLY A 118 1.34 -0.69 -8.33
N GLN A 119 2.36 -0.79 -7.49
CA GLN A 119 2.36 -1.66 -6.31
C GLN A 119 1.16 -1.42 -5.41
N SER A 120 0.67 -2.49 -4.80
CA SER A 120 -0.41 -2.48 -3.80
C SER A 120 -1.73 -1.91 -4.32
N PHE A 121 -2.05 -2.15 -5.61
CA PHE A 121 -3.37 -1.82 -6.15
C PHE A 121 -4.46 -2.59 -5.40
N GLY A 122 -5.48 -1.89 -4.92
CA GLY A 122 -6.57 -2.46 -4.12
C GLY A 122 -6.16 -2.90 -2.72
N ALA A 123 -5.02 -2.43 -2.19
CA ALA A 123 -4.63 -2.74 -0.82
C ALA A 123 -5.65 -2.19 0.18
N PHE A 124 -5.98 -3.03 1.19
CA PHE A 124 -6.95 -2.72 2.26
C PHE A 124 -8.34 -2.32 1.76
N LEU A 125 -8.75 -2.87 0.61
CA LEU A 125 -10.01 -2.50 -0.02
C LEU A 125 -11.19 -2.86 0.88
N ALA A 126 -11.98 -1.84 1.25
CA ALA A 126 -13.10 -1.96 2.15
C ALA A 126 -14.37 -2.43 1.46
N LYS A 127 -15.29 -3.02 2.22
CA LYS A 127 -16.60 -3.47 1.75
C LYS A 127 -17.39 -2.33 1.09
N GLY A 128 -18.00 -2.63 -0.05
CA GLY A 128 -18.77 -1.71 -0.88
C GLY A 128 -17.98 -1.02 -1.98
N ILE A 129 -16.66 -1.28 -2.06
CA ILE A 129 -15.81 -0.83 -3.16
C ILE A 129 -15.51 -2.01 -4.08
N SER A 130 -15.81 -1.86 -5.34
CA SER A 130 -15.47 -2.79 -6.42
C SER A 130 -14.50 -2.15 -7.39
N MET A 131 -13.35 -2.76 -7.60
CA MET A 131 -12.32 -2.28 -8.52
C MET A 131 -12.07 -3.31 -9.62
N THR A 132 -12.20 -2.88 -10.85
CA THR A 132 -11.89 -3.68 -12.05
C THR A 132 -10.70 -3.06 -12.75
N LEU A 133 -9.69 -3.87 -13.06
CA LEU A 133 -8.51 -3.46 -13.80
C LEU A 133 -8.44 -4.22 -15.14
N GLU A 134 -8.62 -3.50 -16.22
CA GLU A 134 -8.31 -3.98 -17.58
C GLU A 134 -6.83 -3.66 -17.86
N GLY A 135 -5.96 -4.65 -17.68
CA GLY A 135 -4.52 -4.48 -17.81
C GLY A 135 -3.71 -5.41 -16.92
N ASP A 136 -2.71 -4.86 -16.26
CA ASP A 136 -1.80 -5.57 -15.38
C ASP A 136 -1.53 -4.80 -14.08
N ALA A 137 -1.10 -5.50 -13.05
CA ALA A 137 -0.77 -4.92 -11.76
C ALA A 137 0.59 -5.40 -11.26
N ASN A 138 1.26 -4.54 -10.50
CA ASN A 138 2.54 -4.83 -9.86
C ASN A 138 2.33 -5.65 -8.56
N ASP A 139 3.36 -5.79 -7.74
CA ASP A 139 3.38 -6.57 -6.51
C ASP A 139 2.36 -6.10 -5.46
N TYR A 140 2.03 -6.99 -4.52
CA TYR A 140 1.11 -6.74 -3.40
C TYR A 140 -0.32 -6.40 -3.82
N PHE A 141 -0.77 -6.92 -4.95
CA PHE A 141 -2.14 -6.78 -5.43
C PHE A 141 -3.14 -7.26 -4.35
N ALA A 142 -4.14 -6.43 -4.04
CA ALA A 142 -5.17 -6.71 -3.05
C ALA A 142 -4.64 -7.10 -1.64
N LYS A 143 -3.46 -6.63 -1.26
CA LYS A 143 -2.90 -6.84 0.08
C LYS A 143 -3.89 -6.37 1.15
N GLY A 144 -4.22 -7.25 2.12
CA GLY A 144 -5.09 -6.89 3.23
C GLY A 144 -6.51 -6.48 2.82
N ILE A 145 -7.00 -6.94 1.67
CA ILE A 145 -8.39 -6.70 1.26
C ILE A 145 -9.34 -7.25 2.33
N SER A 146 -10.33 -6.47 2.73
CA SER A 146 -11.31 -6.81 3.76
C SER A 146 -12.72 -6.45 3.31
N GLY A 147 -13.37 -7.33 2.55
CA GLY A 147 -14.75 -7.20 2.10
C GLY A 147 -14.97 -6.39 0.80
N GLY A 148 -13.93 -5.80 0.22
CA GLY A 148 -13.99 -5.22 -1.12
C GLY A 148 -13.93 -6.28 -2.21
N ARG A 149 -14.27 -5.90 -3.45
CA ARG A 149 -14.19 -6.77 -4.62
C ARG A 149 -13.13 -6.25 -5.58
N ILE A 150 -12.31 -7.14 -6.11
CA ILE A 150 -11.29 -6.76 -7.09
C ILE A 150 -11.22 -7.77 -8.23
N VAL A 151 -11.13 -7.27 -9.46
CA VAL A 151 -11.06 -8.07 -10.68
C VAL A 151 -9.91 -7.53 -11.53
N VAL A 152 -9.15 -8.42 -12.13
CA VAL A 152 -8.12 -8.05 -13.11
C VAL A 152 -8.21 -8.99 -14.31
N TYR A 153 -8.08 -8.45 -15.50
CA TYR A 153 -8.02 -9.21 -16.74
C TYR A 153 -7.14 -8.47 -17.76
N PRO A 154 -6.57 -9.21 -18.73
CA PRO A 154 -5.72 -8.61 -19.75
C PRO A 154 -6.44 -7.54 -20.54
N GLN A 155 -5.70 -6.54 -21.00
CA GLN A 155 -6.22 -5.50 -21.88
C GLN A 155 -6.81 -6.12 -23.14
N THR A 156 -7.98 -5.63 -23.54
CA THR A 156 -8.65 -6.06 -24.78
C THR A 156 -7.73 -5.86 -25.99
N GLY A 157 -7.56 -6.91 -26.80
CA GLY A 157 -6.66 -6.90 -27.93
C GLY A 157 -5.21 -7.27 -27.63
N SER A 158 -4.89 -7.69 -26.41
CA SER A 158 -3.57 -8.27 -26.08
C SER A 158 -3.29 -9.49 -26.96
N THR A 159 -2.06 -9.60 -27.45
CA THR A 159 -1.64 -10.66 -28.38
C THR A 159 -0.91 -11.83 -27.72
N PHE A 160 -0.69 -11.76 -26.41
CA PHE A 160 -0.07 -12.83 -25.65
C PHE A 160 -1.07 -13.92 -25.24
N LEU A 161 -0.58 -15.11 -24.95
CA LEU A 161 -1.38 -16.20 -24.41
C LEU A 161 -1.56 -16.01 -22.90
N PRO A 162 -2.80 -15.85 -22.39
CA PRO A 162 -3.04 -15.56 -20.97
C PRO A 162 -2.46 -16.62 -20.03
N GLU A 163 -2.45 -17.88 -20.40
CA GLU A 163 -1.90 -19.01 -19.64
C GLU A 163 -0.37 -19.01 -19.56
N GLU A 164 0.30 -18.26 -20.43
CA GLU A 164 1.76 -18.13 -20.46
C GLU A 164 2.26 -16.80 -19.91
N THR A 165 1.33 -15.89 -19.53
CA THR A 165 1.68 -14.52 -19.15
C THR A 165 1.12 -14.16 -17.79
N THR A 166 2.01 -13.63 -16.92
CA THR A 166 1.62 -13.11 -15.62
C THR A 166 1.14 -11.66 -15.77
N ILE A 167 -0.07 -11.37 -15.31
CA ILE A 167 -0.64 -10.02 -15.29
C ILE A 167 -0.71 -9.40 -13.88
N ILE A 168 -0.23 -10.12 -12.89
CA ILE A 168 -0.16 -9.67 -11.50
C ILE A 168 1.22 -10.00 -10.96
N GLY A 169 1.84 -9.10 -10.23
CA GLY A 169 3.12 -9.32 -9.58
C GLY A 169 3.08 -10.29 -8.41
N ASN A 170 4.08 -10.27 -7.57
CA ASN A 170 4.23 -11.18 -6.43
C ASN A 170 3.37 -10.75 -5.23
N VAL A 171 3.19 -11.69 -4.27
CA VAL A 171 2.55 -11.42 -2.96
C VAL A 171 1.10 -10.94 -3.12
N VAL A 172 0.33 -11.65 -3.92
CA VAL A 172 -1.10 -11.39 -4.12
C VAL A 172 -1.88 -11.78 -2.87
N LEU A 173 -2.88 -10.97 -2.48
CA LEU A 173 -3.80 -11.22 -1.36
C LEU A 173 -3.12 -11.44 0.02
N TYR A 174 -1.90 -10.96 0.21
CA TYR A 174 -1.21 -11.09 1.49
C TYR A 174 -2.03 -10.47 2.63
N GLY A 175 -2.43 -11.30 3.62
CA GLY A 175 -3.23 -10.84 4.76
C GLY A 175 -4.68 -10.47 4.41
N ALA A 176 -5.23 -10.97 3.31
CA ALA A 176 -6.66 -10.82 2.96
C ALA A 176 -7.54 -11.61 3.93
N THR A 177 -8.74 -11.06 4.23
CA THR A 177 -9.75 -11.68 5.12
C THR A 177 -11.11 -11.69 4.46
#